data_749a26ff6abc14f88955fa32f71e7208
#
_entry.id   749a26ff6abc14f88955fa32f71e7208
#
_cell.length_a   1.000
_cell.length_b   1.000
_cell.length_c   1.000
_cell.angle_alpha   90.00
_cell.angle_beta   90.00
_cell.angle_gamma   90.00
#
_symmetry.space_group_name_H-M   'P 1'
#
loop_
_entity.id
_entity.type
_entity.pdbx_description
1 polymer ?
#
loop_
_entity_poly.entity_id
_entity_poly.type
_entity_poly.pdbx_seq_one_letter_code
_entity_poly.pdbx_strand_id
1 'polypeptide(L)'
;VVPFEQNREIRFSEETREDIIRACFAMGKVKTGALIVVEQAIRLTEYESTGIQMDCLVSSQVLINIFEHNTPLHDGAIIVRGDRIVSATCYLPLSDNMGISKDLGTRHRAAVGMSEVSDALVITVSEETGAVSVAQGGELTRSINEAELRVKLEEVQHKSSETNRIKAMWKGWRKHAKKNN
;
A
#
# COMPACT_ATOMS: atom_id res chain seq x y z
N VAL A 1 -34.84 -20.65 -4.96
CA VAL A 1 -34.32 -19.58 -4.11
C VAL A 1 -32.89 -19.36 -4.53
N VAL A 2 -32.64 -18.31 -5.31
CA VAL A 2 -31.28 -17.94 -5.75
C VAL A 2 -30.60 -17.28 -4.54
N PRO A 3 -29.39 -17.73 -4.15
CA PRO A 3 -28.66 -17.07 -3.07
C PRO A 3 -28.38 -15.62 -3.52
N PHE A 4 -28.68 -14.65 -2.66
CA PHE A 4 -28.24 -13.28 -2.81
C PHE A 4 -26.69 -13.30 -2.83
N GLU A 5 -26.07 -13.33 -4.00
CA GLU A 5 -24.70 -12.90 -4.16
C GLU A 5 -24.64 -11.44 -3.75
N GLN A 6 -24.13 -11.19 -2.55
CA GLN A 6 -23.75 -9.85 -2.14
C GLN A 6 -22.75 -9.34 -3.18
N ASN A 7 -23.18 -8.43 -4.02
CA ASN A 7 -22.37 -7.69 -4.98
C ASN A 7 -21.34 -6.90 -4.15
N ARG A 8 -20.22 -7.54 -3.79
CA ARG A 8 -19.12 -6.87 -3.10
C ARG A 8 -18.51 -5.93 -4.12
N GLU A 9 -18.74 -4.63 -3.96
CA GLU A 9 -18.08 -3.63 -4.78
C GLU A 9 -16.56 -3.83 -4.69
N ILE A 10 -15.91 -4.04 -5.81
CA ILE A 10 -14.45 -4.11 -5.91
C ILE A 10 -13.85 -2.72 -5.98
N ARG A 11 -12.70 -2.51 -5.31
CA ARG A 11 -11.93 -1.25 -5.37
C ARG A 11 -11.13 -1.13 -6.64
N PHE A 12 -10.54 -2.23 -7.07
CA PHE A 12 -9.72 -2.32 -8.26
C PHE A 12 -9.91 -3.70 -8.92
N SER A 13 -9.59 -3.75 -10.21
CA SER A 13 -9.74 -4.96 -11.02
C SER A 13 -8.69 -6.01 -10.67
N GLU A 14 -8.95 -7.24 -11.09
CA GLU A 14 -7.99 -8.34 -11.04
C GLU A 14 -6.74 -8.03 -11.86
N GLU A 15 -6.89 -7.37 -13.01
CA GLU A 15 -5.79 -6.93 -13.85
C GLU A 15 -4.84 -5.97 -13.11
N THR A 16 -5.38 -4.96 -12.43
CA THR A 16 -4.61 -4.05 -11.59
C THR A 16 -3.85 -4.79 -10.49
N ARG A 17 -4.50 -5.73 -9.82
CA ARG A 17 -3.87 -6.57 -8.80
C ARG A 17 -2.65 -7.31 -9.35
N GLU A 18 -2.82 -8.02 -10.46
CA GLU A 18 -1.75 -8.80 -11.08
C GLU A 18 -0.63 -7.91 -11.64
N ASP A 19 -0.95 -6.74 -12.16
CA ASP A 19 0.05 -5.77 -12.62
C ASP A 19 0.90 -5.23 -11.48
N ILE A 20 0.32 -4.95 -10.33
CA ILE A 20 1.07 -4.54 -9.12
C ILE A 20 2.02 -5.65 -8.69
N ILE A 21 1.54 -6.90 -8.60
CA ILE A 21 2.36 -8.05 -8.22
C ILE A 21 3.52 -8.22 -9.19
N ARG A 22 3.24 -8.23 -10.48
CA ARG A 22 4.25 -8.40 -11.53
C ARG A 22 5.32 -7.32 -11.47
N ALA A 23 4.93 -6.06 -11.30
CA ALA A 23 5.85 -4.94 -11.19
C ALA A 23 6.75 -5.07 -9.96
N CYS A 24 6.19 -5.37 -8.79
CA CYS A 24 6.95 -5.48 -7.55
C CYS A 24 8.05 -6.56 -7.64
N PHE A 25 7.71 -7.74 -8.14
CA PHE A 25 8.68 -8.82 -8.24
C PHE A 25 9.67 -8.65 -9.41
N ALA A 26 9.25 -8.00 -10.49
CA ALA A 26 10.19 -7.59 -11.55
C ALA A 26 11.22 -6.57 -11.05
N MET A 27 10.77 -5.56 -10.31
CA MET A 27 11.65 -4.57 -9.68
C MET A 27 12.56 -5.21 -8.61
N GLY A 28 12.05 -6.16 -7.85
CA GLY A 28 12.82 -6.89 -6.87
C GLY A 28 14.00 -7.67 -7.46
N LYS A 29 13.81 -8.30 -8.63
CA LYS A 29 14.86 -9.03 -9.34
C LYS A 29 16.08 -8.18 -9.70
N VAL A 30 15.86 -6.92 -10.02
CA VAL A 30 16.91 -5.96 -10.39
C VAL A 30 17.22 -4.96 -9.30
N LYS A 31 16.63 -5.14 -8.11
CA LYS A 31 16.82 -4.29 -6.93
C LYS A 31 16.46 -2.82 -7.18
N THR A 32 15.38 -2.59 -7.88
CA THR A 32 14.78 -1.26 -8.02
C THR A 32 13.89 -1.00 -6.80
N GLY A 33 14.22 0.01 -6.01
CA GLY A 33 13.44 0.41 -4.85
C GLY A 33 12.09 1.00 -5.25
N ALA A 34 11.01 0.62 -4.55
CA ALA A 34 9.67 1.11 -4.81
C ALA A 34 8.85 1.29 -3.53
N LEU A 35 7.89 2.21 -3.58
CA LEU A 35 6.97 2.50 -2.48
C LEU A 35 5.58 2.77 -3.08
N ILE A 36 4.66 1.83 -2.88
CA ILE A 36 3.33 1.83 -3.49
C ILE A 36 2.26 1.86 -2.40
N VAL A 37 1.44 2.90 -2.38
CA VAL A 37 0.32 3.05 -1.45
C VAL A 37 -0.96 2.66 -2.17
N VAL A 38 -1.63 1.61 -1.70
CA VAL A 38 -2.95 1.19 -2.20
C VAL A 38 -4.02 1.78 -1.28
N GLU A 39 -4.67 2.85 -1.75
CA GLU A 39 -5.72 3.54 -1.02
C GLU A 39 -6.94 2.65 -0.84
N GLN A 40 -7.52 2.69 0.34
CA GLN A 40 -8.77 1.98 0.64
C GLN A 40 -9.92 2.97 0.90
N ALA A 41 -10.53 2.94 2.09
CA ALA A 41 -11.67 3.77 2.43
C ALA A 41 -11.27 5.20 2.82
N ILE A 42 -10.13 5.36 3.48
CA ILE A 42 -9.62 6.66 3.89
C ILE A 42 -8.96 7.34 2.69
N ARG A 43 -9.45 8.51 2.31
CA ARG A 43 -8.88 9.33 1.22
C ARG A 43 -7.53 9.89 1.64
N LEU A 44 -6.57 9.78 0.75
CA LEU A 44 -5.18 10.21 0.96
C LEU A 44 -4.85 11.52 0.24
N THR A 45 -5.84 12.40 0.09
CA THR A 45 -5.72 13.67 -0.66
C THR A 45 -4.59 14.57 -0.14
N GLU A 46 -4.38 14.60 1.16
CA GLU A 46 -3.29 15.36 1.79
C GLU A 46 -1.91 14.90 1.29
N TYR A 47 -1.68 13.58 1.23
CA TYR A 47 -0.42 13.00 0.75
C TYR A 47 -0.30 13.04 -0.76
N GLU A 48 -1.39 12.83 -1.47
CA GLU A 48 -1.48 12.95 -2.93
C GLU A 48 -1.03 14.33 -3.41
N SER A 49 -1.42 15.40 -2.71
CA SER A 49 -1.08 16.79 -3.06
C SER A 49 0.40 17.12 -2.89
N THR A 50 1.17 16.31 -2.16
CA THR A 50 2.62 16.50 -2.02
C THR A 50 3.42 16.02 -3.24
N GLY A 51 2.82 15.23 -4.10
CA GLY A 51 3.46 14.64 -5.26
C GLY A 51 3.09 15.31 -6.58
N ILE A 52 3.47 14.64 -7.65
CA ILE A 52 3.16 15.02 -9.03
C ILE A 52 1.89 14.27 -9.44
N GLN A 53 0.88 15.00 -9.91
CA GLN A 53 -0.36 14.42 -10.39
C GLN A 53 -0.12 13.60 -11.66
N MET A 54 -0.57 12.34 -11.66
CA MET A 54 -0.37 11.39 -12.76
C MET A 54 -1.67 11.12 -13.52
N ASP A 55 -2.70 10.65 -12.81
CA ASP A 55 -3.99 10.26 -13.35
C ASP A 55 -3.92 9.33 -14.57
N CYS A 56 -3.23 8.22 -14.42
CA CYS A 56 -3.09 7.18 -15.45
C CYS A 56 -3.49 5.79 -14.95
N LEU A 57 -3.85 4.90 -15.87
CA LEU A 57 -4.15 3.51 -15.53
C LEU A 57 -2.91 2.80 -14.96
N VAL A 58 -3.15 1.95 -13.96
CA VAL A 58 -2.12 1.04 -13.46
C VAL A 58 -1.75 0.04 -14.56
N SER A 59 -0.46 -0.10 -14.81
CA SER A 59 0.12 -1.21 -15.57
C SER A 59 1.47 -1.56 -14.98
N SER A 60 1.92 -2.80 -15.16
CA SER A 60 3.24 -3.21 -14.68
C SER A 60 4.36 -2.39 -15.31
N GLN A 61 4.22 -2.04 -16.59
CA GLN A 61 5.19 -1.23 -17.33
C GLN A 61 5.30 0.19 -16.80
N VAL A 62 4.16 0.84 -16.53
CA VAL A 62 4.15 2.20 -15.96
C VAL A 62 4.77 2.19 -14.55
N LEU A 63 4.43 1.24 -13.71
CA LEU A 63 4.99 1.12 -12.36
C LEU A 63 6.52 0.95 -12.41
N ILE A 64 7.02 0.06 -13.25
CA ILE A 64 8.46 -0.16 -13.41
C ILE A 64 9.16 1.11 -13.91
N ASN A 65 8.57 1.81 -14.88
CA ASN A 65 9.15 3.05 -15.41
C ASN A 65 9.15 4.19 -14.39
N ILE A 66 8.12 4.32 -13.57
CA ILE A 66 8.07 5.36 -12.52
C ILE A 66 9.24 5.19 -11.54
N PHE A 67 9.52 3.96 -11.11
CA PHE A 67 10.54 3.69 -10.11
C PHE A 67 11.95 3.47 -10.68
N GLU A 68 12.12 3.54 -12.00
CA GLU A 68 13.44 3.44 -12.63
C GLU A 68 14.41 4.44 -12.03
N HIS A 69 15.60 3.95 -11.66
CA HIS A 69 16.61 4.73 -10.94
C HIS A 69 17.06 5.96 -11.74
N ASN A 70 17.35 7.07 -11.03
CA ASN A 70 17.77 8.35 -11.61
C ASN A 70 16.75 9.01 -12.56
N THR A 71 15.47 8.69 -12.41
CA THR A 71 14.38 9.36 -13.13
C THR A 71 13.66 10.38 -12.26
N PRO A 72 12.93 11.36 -12.85
CA PRO A 72 12.25 12.40 -12.05
C PRO A 72 11.14 11.89 -11.13
N LEU A 73 10.60 10.68 -11.37
CA LEU A 73 9.45 10.14 -10.64
C LEU A 73 9.81 9.04 -9.63
N HIS A 74 11.06 8.58 -9.57
CA HIS A 74 11.41 7.38 -8.81
C HIS A 74 11.44 7.57 -7.30
N ASP A 75 11.69 8.78 -6.83
CA ASP A 75 11.80 9.07 -5.40
C ASP A 75 10.42 9.36 -4.78
N GLY A 76 10.22 8.91 -3.55
CA GLY A 76 8.92 9.00 -2.88
C GLY A 76 7.98 7.85 -3.21
N ALA A 77 6.70 8.07 -2.95
CA ALA A 77 5.65 7.06 -3.12
C ALA A 77 4.71 7.37 -4.27
N ILE A 78 4.13 6.33 -4.85
CA ILE A 78 2.92 6.47 -5.66
C ILE A 78 1.68 6.16 -4.82
N ILE A 79 0.57 6.79 -5.18
CA ILE A 79 -0.75 6.48 -4.63
C ILE A 79 -1.61 5.88 -5.74
N VAL A 80 -2.13 4.69 -5.47
CA VAL A 80 -3.07 3.97 -6.33
C VAL A 80 -4.46 4.09 -5.73
N ARG A 81 -5.39 4.62 -6.51
CA ARG A 81 -6.83 4.70 -6.19
C ARG A 81 -7.62 3.95 -7.25
N GLY A 82 -8.26 2.87 -6.86
CA GLY A 82 -8.91 2.00 -7.84
C GLY A 82 -7.91 1.45 -8.85
N ASP A 83 -8.20 1.59 -10.12
CA ASP A 83 -7.33 1.13 -11.22
C ASP A 83 -6.36 2.21 -11.74
N ARG A 84 -6.20 3.31 -11.01
CA ARG A 84 -5.42 4.46 -11.44
C ARG A 84 -4.29 4.82 -10.49
N ILE A 85 -3.15 5.21 -11.05
CA ILE A 85 -2.09 5.91 -10.33
C ILE A 85 -2.49 7.38 -10.31
N VAL A 86 -2.79 7.92 -9.14
CA VAL A 86 -3.26 9.31 -9.02
C VAL A 86 -2.13 10.30 -8.81
N SER A 87 -1.05 9.89 -8.16
CA SER A 87 0.11 10.75 -7.88
C SER A 87 1.39 9.93 -7.74
N ALA A 88 2.52 10.54 -8.05
CA ALA A 88 3.86 9.98 -7.82
C ALA A 88 4.71 10.96 -7.03
N THR A 89 5.86 10.54 -6.55
CA THR A 89 6.77 11.35 -5.70
C THR A 89 6.12 11.91 -4.44
N CYS A 90 5.12 11.20 -3.89
CA CYS A 90 4.44 11.64 -2.67
C CYS A 90 5.32 11.45 -1.44
N TYR A 91 5.24 12.42 -0.51
CA TYR A 91 5.87 12.33 0.80
C TYR A 91 4.93 11.65 1.79
N LEU A 92 5.45 10.64 2.47
CA LEU A 92 4.74 9.89 3.52
C LEU A 92 5.35 10.18 4.89
N PRO A 93 4.55 10.10 5.97
CA PRO A 93 5.10 10.22 7.32
C PRO A 93 6.02 9.04 7.61
N LEU A 94 7.14 9.30 8.28
CA LEU A 94 8.05 8.26 8.75
C LEU A 94 7.60 7.77 10.13
N SER A 95 7.58 6.45 10.33
CA SER A 95 7.29 5.87 11.63
C SER A 95 8.39 6.17 12.65
N ASP A 96 7.99 6.55 13.87
CA ASP A 96 8.86 6.68 15.03
C ASP A 96 9.04 5.36 15.79
N ASN A 97 8.48 4.27 15.28
CA ASN A 97 8.55 2.97 15.93
C ASN A 97 10.00 2.45 16.00
N MET A 98 10.53 2.40 17.23
CA MET A 98 11.89 1.90 17.50
C MET A 98 12.03 0.39 17.33
N GLY A 99 10.92 -0.35 17.22
CA GLY A 99 10.88 -1.78 16.93
C GLY A 99 11.15 -2.14 15.47
N ILE A 100 11.15 -1.16 14.55
CA ILE A 100 11.54 -1.38 13.16
C ILE A 100 13.04 -1.61 13.12
N SER A 101 13.46 -2.70 12.49
CA SER A 101 14.87 -3.05 12.37
C SER A 101 15.71 -1.92 11.78
N LYS A 102 16.89 -1.69 12.34
CA LYS A 102 17.80 -0.60 11.94
C LYS A 102 18.40 -0.80 10.54
N ASP A 103 18.36 -2.03 10.03
CA ASP A 103 18.78 -2.37 8.67
C ASP A 103 17.78 -1.93 7.58
N LEU A 104 16.58 -1.49 7.99
CA LEU A 104 15.57 -0.99 7.07
C LEU A 104 15.70 0.51 6.84
N GLY A 105 15.65 0.90 5.56
CA GLY A 105 15.79 2.28 5.12
C GLY A 105 14.49 3.10 5.22
N THR A 106 14.54 4.29 4.66
CA THR A 106 13.46 5.28 4.72
C THR A 106 12.16 4.81 4.07
N ARG A 107 12.21 4.03 2.99
CA ARG A 107 11.00 3.48 2.34
C ARG A 107 10.20 2.58 3.27
N HIS A 108 10.85 1.72 4.03
CA HIS A 108 10.16 0.85 4.99
C HIS A 108 9.56 1.65 6.14
N ARG A 109 10.28 2.66 6.66
CA ARG A 109 9.76 3.56 7.69
C ARG A 109 8.60 4.40 7.20
N ALA A 110 8.64 4.85 5.96
CA ALA A 110 7.54 5.56 5.30
C ALA A 110 6.31 4.66 5.11
N ALA A 111 6.52 3.40 4.72
CA ALA A 111 5.43 2.44 4.58
C ALA A 111 4.72 2.18 5.92
N VAL A 112 5.47 1.94 6.98
CA VAL A 112 4.89 1.77 8.32
C VAL A 112 4.20 3.04 8.78
N GLY A 113 4.84 4.21 8.63
CA GLY A 113 4.26 5.51 9.02
C GLY A 113 2.93 5.80 8.32
N MET A 114 2.85 5.55 7.03
CA MET A 114 1.59 5.70 6.27
C MET A 114 0.51 4.73 6.75
N SER A 115 0.88 3.49 7.05
CA SER A 115 -0.04 2.48 7.55
C SER A 115 -0.52 2.73 8.99
N GLU A 116 0.18 3.54 9.77
CA GLU A 116 -0.23 3.95 11.12
C GLU A 116 -1.36 5.00 11.09
N VAL A 117 -1.38 5.86 10.08
CA VAL A 117 -2.31 7.01 9.96
C VAL A 117 -3.44 6.79 8.95
N SER A 118 -3.46 5.66 8.28
CA SER A 118 -4.49 5.32 7.28
C SER A 118 -4.83 3.83 7.29
N ASP A 119 -5.85 3.45 6.52
CA ASP A 119 -6.19 2.05 6.26
C ASP A 119 -5.50 1.47 5.01
N ALA A 120 -4.58 2.21 4.41
CA ALA A 120 -3.90 1.81 3.20
C ALA A 120 -3.03 0.56 3.39
N LEU A 121 -2.95 -0.24 2.34
CA LEU A 121 -1.92 -1.26 2.20
C LEU A 121 -0.72 -0.61 1.51
N VAL A 122 0.45 -0.65 2.13
CA VAL A 122 1.66 -0.04 1.57
C VAL A 122 2.67 -1.13 1.24
N ILE A 123 3.10 -1.16 -0.02
CA ILE A 123 4.04 -2.15 -0.54
C ILE A 123 5.40 -1.48 -0.74
N THR A 124 6.45 -2.13 -0.27
CA THR A 124 7.84 -1.69 -0.51
C THR A 124 8.62 -2.75 -1.26
N VAL A 125 9.51 -2.30 -2.12
CA VAL A 125 10.58 -3.12 -2.70
C VAL A 125 11.92 -2.56 -2.26
N SER A 126 12.75 -3.40 -1.65
CA SER A 126 14.07 -2.99 -1.17
C SER A 126 15.06 -2.82 -2.32
N GLU A 127 15.73 -1.69 -2.38
CA GLU A 127 16.82 -1.47 -3.33
C GLU A 127 18.12 -2.20 -2.95
N GLU A 128 18.23 -2.65 -1.70
CA GLU A 128 19.40 -3.38 -1.22
C GLU A 128 19.28 -4.88 -1.47
N THR A 129 18.11 -5.46 -1.18
CA THR A 129 17.89 -6.91 -1.21
C THR A 129 16.95 -7.37 -2.32
N GLY A 130 16.12 -6.47 -2.85
CA GLY A 130 15.04 -6.80 -3.78
C GLY A 130 13.81 -7.42 -3.10
N ALA A 131 13.82 -7.56 -1.77
CA ALA A 131 12.71 -8.15 -1.04
C ALA A 131 11.47 -7.25 -1.08
N VAL A 132 10.32 -7.87 -1.28
CA VAL A 132 9.00 -7.23 -1.24
C VAL A 132 8.44 -7.37 0.18
N SER A 133 7.98 -6.26 0.75
CA SER A 133 7.38 -6.22 2.08
C SER A 133 6.09 -5.40 2.04
N VAL A 134 5.19 -5.62 2.98
CA VAL A 134 3.94 -4.87 3.11
C VAL A 134 3.79 -4.31 4.52
N ALA A 135 3.26 -3.09 4.62
CA ALA A 135 2.85 -2.47 5.87
C ALA A 135 1.34 -2.26 5.87
N GLN A 136 0.71 -2.60 6.98
CA GLN A 136 -0.72 -2.39 7.21
C GLN A 136 -0.99 -2.28 8.72
N GLY A 137 -1.76 -1.27 9.11
CA GLY A 137 -2.11 -1.07 10.52
C GLY A 137 -0.91 -0.85 11.45
N GLY A 138 0.19 -0.29 10.95
CA GLY A 138 1.42 -0.05 11.69
C GLY A 138 2.36 -1.26 11.80
N GLU A 139 2.02 -2.38 11.16
CA GLU A 139 2.82 -3.60 11.17
C GLU A 139 3.46 -3.85 9.81
N LEU A 140 4.74 -4.22 9.80
CA LEU A 140 5.51 -4.57 8.62
C LEU A 140 5.67 -6.09 8.52
N THR A 141 5.21 -6.67 7.41
CA THR A 141 5.47 -8.07 7.04
C THR A 141 6.56 -8.09 5.99
N ARG A 142 7.74 -8.62 6.36
CA ARG A 142 8.95 -8.59 5.52
C ARG A 142 9.04 -9.80 4.60
N SER A 143 9.64 -9.58 3.43
CA SER A 143 10.10 -10.64 2.51
C SER A 143 8.99 -11.62 2.15
N ILE A 144 7.86 -11.11 1.70
CA ILE A 144 6.73 -11.92 1.23
C ILE A 144 6.94 -12.40 -0.21
N ASN A 145 6.35 -13.54 -0.54
CA ASN A 145 6.34 -14.07 -1.90
C ASN A 145 5.11 -13.57 -2.70
N GLU A 146 5.03 -13.95 -3.98
CA GLU A 146 3.93 -13.53 -4.86
C GLU A 146 2.55 -13.99 -4.34
N ALA A 147 2.45 -15.22 -3.84
CA ALA A 147 1.20 -15.77 -3.32
C ALA A 147 0.73 -14.99 -2.08
N GLU A 148 1.64 -14.63 -1.19
CA GLU A 148 1.35 -13.85 0.01
C GLU A 148 0.94 -12.41 -0.36
N LEU A 149 1.60 -11.77 -1.32
CA LEU A 149 1.21 -10.43 -1.80
C LEU A 149 -0.17 -10.48 -2.45
N ARG A 150 -0.47 -11.53 -3.23
CA ARG A 150 -1.79 -11.71 -3.85
C ARG A 150 -2.89 -11.79 -2.81
N VAL A 151 -2.70 -12.57 -1.74
CA VAL A 151 -3.66 -12.67 -0.63
C VAL A 151 -3.88 -11.30 0.03
N LYS A 152 -2.82 -10.55 0.31
CA LYS A 152 -2.91 -9.20 0.89
C LYS A 152 -3.69 -8.24 0.00
N LEU A 153 -3.44 -8.25 -1.30
CA LEU A 153 -4.16 -7.42 -2.26
C LEU A 153 -5.63 -7.85 -2.43
N GLU A 154 -5.93 -9.14 -2.42
CA GLU A 154 -7.31 -9.65 -2.46
C GLU A 154 -8.12 -9.20 -1.24
N GLU A 155 -7.53 -9.19 -0.04
CA GLU A 155 -8.17 -8.71 1.18
C GLU A 155 -8.62 -7.25 1.09
N VAL A 156 -7.85 -6.40 0.39
CA VAL A 156 -8.15 -4.97 0.23
C VAL A 156 -8.87 -4.65 -1.08
N GLN A 157 -8.95 -5.59 -2.00
CA GLN A 157 -9.62 -5.43 -3.30
C GLN A 157 -11.13 -5.25 -3.16
N HIS A 158 -11.73 -5.88 -2.16
CA HIS A 158 -13.16 -5.78 -1.92
C HIS A 158 -13.46 -4.70 -0.88
N LYS A 159 -14.46 -3.86 -1.18
CA LYS A 159 -14.97 -2.92 -0.17
C LYS A 159 -15.61 -3.72 0.97
N SER A 160 -15.16 -3.49 2.18
CA SER A 160 -15.81 -4.05 3.36
C SER A 160 -17.21 -3.44 3.49
N SER A 161 -18.21 -4.24 3.83
CA SER A 161 -19.55 -3.72 4.18
C SER A 161 -19.42 -2.72 5.34
N GLU A 162 -20.24 -1.68 5.38
CA GLU A 162 -20.21 -0.64 6.42
C GLU A 162 -20.24 -1.21 7.85
N THR A 163 -20.90 -2.35 8.03
CA THR A 163 -20.97 -3.07 9.31
C THR A 163 -19.60 -3.50 9.84
N ASN A 164 -18.66 -3.84 8.97
CA ASN A 164 -17.30 -4.20 9.36
C ASN A 164 -16.45 -2.94 9.67
N ARG A 165 -16.74 -1.80 9.03
CA ARG A 165 -16.09 -0.51 9.31
C ARG A 165 -16.43 -0.03 10.72
N ILE A 166 -17.70 -0.09 11.10
CA ILE A 166 -18.17 0.31 12.44
C ILE A 166 -17.55 -0.60 13.51
N LYS A 167 -17.51 -1.91 13.29
CA LYS A 167 -16.88 -2.86 14.22
C LYS A 167 -15.37 -2.65 14.38
N ALA A 168 -14.66 -2.29 13.32
CA ALA A 168 -13.23 -1.99 13.36
C ALA A 168 -12.95 -0.69 14.12
N MET A 169 -13.73 0.38 13.88
CA MET A 169 -13.67 1.63 14.65
C MET A 169 -13.95 1.40 16.15
N TRP A 170 -14.96 0.61 16.50
CA TRP A 170 -15.28 0.29 17.88
C TRP A 170 -14.21 -0.55 18.60
N LYS A 171 -13.54 -1.46 17.88
CA LYS A 171 -12.39 -2.21 18.42
C LYS A 171 -11.18 -1.32 18.66
N GLY A 172 -10.91 -0.37 17.79
CA GLY A 172 -9.84 0.63 17.94
C GLY A 172 -10.09 1.51 19.19
N TRP A 173 -11.29 2.01 19.35
CA TRP A 173 -11.70 2.85 20.48
C TRP A 173 -11.57 2.10 21.83
N ARG A 174 -11.97 0.83 21.89
CA ARG A 174 -11.86 0.03 23.12
C ARG A 174 -10.41 -0.27 23.52
N LYS A 175 -9.48 -0.35 22.57
CA LYS A 175 -8.05 -0.52 22.87
C LYS A 175 -7.42 0.77 23.44
N HIS A 176 -7.84 1.93 22.95
CA HIS A 176 -7.37 3.21 23.51
C HIS A 176 -7.95 3.54 24.89
N ALA A 177 -9.21 3.21 25.14
CA ALA A 177 -9.84 3.45 26.45
C ALA A 177 -9.25 2.58 27.57
N LYS A 178 -8.66 1.41 27.28
CA LYS A 178 -7.99 0.53 28.26
C LYS A 178 -6.54 0.89 28.56
N LYS A 179 -5.94 1.83 27.82
CA LYS A 179 -4.56 2.27 28.06
C LYS A 179 -4.46 3.52 28.95
N ASN A 180 -5.59 4.15 29.27
CA ASN A 180 -5.67 5.39 30.06
C ASN A 180 -6.37 5.20 31.43
N ASN A 181 -6.37 3.98 31.97
CA ASN A 181 -6.73 3.70 33.38
C ASN A 181 -5.62 2.91 34.06
#